data_e890fec82721f95a4e694a92042573e7
#
_entry.id   e890fec82721f95a4e694a92042573e7
#
_cell.length_a   1.000
_cell.length_b   1.000
_cell.length_c   1.000
_cell.angle_alpha   90.00
_cell.angle_beta   90.00
_cell.angle_gamma   90.00
#
_symmetry.space_group_name_H-M   'P 1'
#
loop_
_entity.id
_entity.type
_entity.pdbx_description
1 polymer ?
#
loop_
_entity_poly.entity_id
_entity_poly.type
_entity_poly.pdbx_seq_one_letter_code
_entity_poly.pdbx_strand_id
1 'polypeptide(L)'
;MPSSHLLLEEPIRMVSLLEPSKPSFFPAMTKIVGTLGPKSRSVETISNCLKAGMSVARFDFSWHDPEYHQETLENLKVAIKTTKKLCAVMLDTVGAEMQVVNKSEKAISLEANGQVVLTPDAGQEASSEILPINFDGLAKAVKKGDTIFIGQYLFTGSETTSVWLEVSEVKGQDVVCIIKNSATLAGSLFTLHGSQIHIDLPTLTEKDKEVISTWGVKNKIDFLSLSYTRHAEDVRQAREFLSKLGDISQTQIFAKIENVEGLTHFDEILQEADGIILSRGNLGIDLPPEKVFLFQKSALYKCNMAGKPAVLTRVVDSMTDNLRPTRAEATDVANAVLDGSDAILLGAETLRGLYPVETISTVGRICSEVRAAIKVKASIIICFTSSGRAARLIAKYRPTMPVLSVVIPRLKTNQLRWSFSGAFEARQSLIVRGLFPMLADPRHPAESTSATNESILKVALDHGKALGVIKSHDRVVVCQKLGDASVVKIIELED
;
A
#
# COMPACT_ATOMS: atom_id res chain seq x y z
N MET A 1 -9.97 -6.40 -25.23
CA MET A 1 -9.14 -7.62 -25.22
C MET A 1 -9.76 -8.56 -24.22
N PRO A 2 -9.91 -9.84 -24.50
CA PRO A 2 -10.45 -10.77 -23.50
C PRO A 2 -9.51 -10.75 -22.27
N SER A 3 -10.13 -10.71 -21.09
CA SER A 3 -9.43 -10.93 -19.84
C SER A 3 -8.55 -12.16 -20.00
N SER A 4 -7.24 -12.00 -19.83
CA SER A 4 -6.33 -13.13 -19.74
C SER A 4 -6.67 -13.89 -18.46
N HIS A 5 -7.75 -14.66 -18.50
CA HIS A 5 -7.85 -15.79 -17.60
C HIS A 5 -6.58 -16.57 -17.85
N LEU A 6 -5.80 -16.83 -16.79
CA LEU A 6 -4.70 -17.77 -16.83
C LEU A 6 -5.27 -19.11 -17.30
N LEU A 7 -5.34 -19.28 -18.61
CA LEU A 7 -5.40 -20.59 -19.19
C LEU A 7 -4.03 -21.21 -18.87
N LEU A 8 -4.02 -22.10 -17.92
CA LEU A 8 -2.90 -23.00 -17.74
C LEU A 8 -2.80 -23.78 -19.07
N GLU A 9 -1.89 -23.34 -19.95
CA GLU A 9 -1.70 -23.95 -21.27
C GLU A 9 -1.31 -25.43 -21.16
N GLU A 10 -0.78 -25.82 -19.99
CA GLU A 10 -0.53 -27.21 -19.63
C GLU A 10 -1.07 -27.51 -18.22
N PRO A 11 -1.77 -28.60 -18.00
CA PRO A 11 -2.22 -28.99 -16.67
C PRO A 11 -1.01 -29.22 -15.75
N ILE A 12 -1.06 -28.59 -14.57
CA ILE A 12 -0.03 -28.80 -13.56
C ILE A 12 -0.03 -30.28 -13.16
N ARG A 13 1.10 -30.94 -13.27
CA ARG A 13 1.23 -32.32 -12.78
C ARG A 13 1.09 -32.30 -11.25
N MET A 14 0.15 -33.07 -10.71
CA MET A 14 -0.13 -33.08 -9.26
C MET A 14 1.11 -33.37 -8.41
N VAL A 15 2.04 -34.21 -8.91
CA VAL A 15 3.29 -34.51 -8.23
C VAL A 15 4.21 -33.30 -8.14
N SER A 16 4.20 -32.40 -9.14
CA SER A 16 5.05 -31.22 -9.14
C SER A 16 4.63 -30.18 -8.08
N LEU A 17 3.42 -30.28 -7.53
CA LEU A 17 2.98 -29.46 -6.41
C LEU A 17 3.73 -29.78 -5.11
N LEU A 18 4.32 -30.98 -5.02
CA LEU A 18 5.09 -31.42 -3.84
C LEU A 18 6.57 -31.11 -3.98
N GLU A 19 7.02 -30.70 -5.17
CA GLU A 19 8.41 -30.33 -5.38
C GLU A 19 8.70 -29.00 -4.67
N PRO A 20 9.82 -28.88 -3.94
CA PRO A 20 10.22 -27.60 -3.35
C PRO A 20 10.38 -26.53 -4.43
N SER A 21 9.78 -25.37 -4.21
CA SER A 21 9.95 -24.22 -5.11
C SER A 21 11.43 -23.87 -5.21
N LYS A 22 11.94 -23.73 -6.44
CA LYS A 22 13.32 -23.31 -6.67
C LYS A 22 13.54 -21.92 -6.08
N PRO A 23 14.63 -21.70 -5.32
CA PRO A 23 14.94 -20.38 -4.81
C PRO A 23 14.97 -19.35 -5.96
N SER A 24 14.12 -18.34 -5.89
CA SER A 24 14.16 -17.22 -6.84
C SER A 24 14.98 -16.11 -6.23
N PHE A 25 15.91 -15.56 -7.00
CA PHE A 25 16.69 -14.40 -6.56
C PHE A 25 15.79 -13.17 -6.35
N PHE A 26 14.82 -12.97 -7.22
CA PHE A 26 13.87 -11.88 -7.03
C PHE A 26 12.82 -12.32 -6.02
N PRO A 27 12.51 -11.41 -5.07
CA PRO A 27 11.29 -11.55 -4.29
C PRO A 27 10.08 -11.62 -5.23
N ALA A 28 8.92 -11.93 -4.68
CA ALA A 28 7.68 -11.95 -5.45
C ALA A 28 7.52 -10.69 -6.33
N MET A 29 6.93 -10.83 -7.51
CA MET A 29 6.69 -9.68 -8.39
C MET A 29 5.67 -8.72 -7.79
N THR A 30 4.63 -9.23 -7.14
CA THR A 30 3.71 -8.45 -6.32
C THR A 30 4.46 -7.97 -5.09
N LYS A 31 4.40 -6.67 -4.85
CA LYS A 31 5.17 -6.00 -3.81
C LYS A 31 4.50 -6.15 -2.44
N ILE A 32 5.27 -5.95 -1.37
CA ILE A 32 4.75 -6.02 -0.01
C ILE A 32 5.04 -4.70 0.69
N VAL A 33 3.96 -4.06 1.14
CA VAL A 33 3.99 -2.88 2.00
C VAL A 33 3.80 -3.35 3.43
N GLY A 34 4.79 -3.16 4.29
CA GLY A 34 4.71 -3.49 5.71
C GLY A 34 4.48 -2.24 6.55
N THR A 35 3.53 -2.28 7.47
CA THR A 35 3.32 -1.21 8.44
C THR A 35 4.22 -1.43 9.65
N LEU A 36 5.07 -0.45 9.96
CA LEU A 36 6.01 -0.55 11.07
C LEU A 36 5.36 -0.07 12.38
N GLY A 37 5.55 -0.85 13.43
CA GLY A 37 4.98 -0.58 14.74
C GLY A 37 5.67 -1.35 15.87
N PRO A 38 5.04 -1.50 17.04
CA PRO A 38 5.70 -2.00 18.25
C PRO A 38 6.37 -3.37 18.09
N LYS A 39 5.86 -4.24 17.21
CA LYS A 39 6.43 -5.57 16.97
C LYS A 39 7.41 -5.64 15.81
N SER A 40 7.54 -4.58 15.01
CA SER A 40 8.37 -4.56 13.80
C SER A 40 9.36 -3.39 13.72
N ARG A 41 9.50 -2.56 14.76
CA ARG A 41 10.30 -1.33 14.70
C ARG A 41 11.80 -1.49 15.02
N SER A 42 12.24 -2.63 15.56
CA SER A 42 13.66 -2.85 15.86
C SER A 42 14.48 -3.01 14.57
N VAL A 43 15.74 -2.58 14.58
CA VAL A 43 16.67 -2.71 13.44
C VAL A 43 16.75 -4.17 12.98
N GLU A 44 16.79 -5.13 13.90
CA GLU A 44 16.87 -6.55 13.60
C GLU A 44 15.60 -7.03 12.87
N THR A 45 14.42 -6.72 13.42
CA THR A 45 13.15 -7.15 12.82
C THR A 45 12.94 -6.49 11.46
N ILE A 46 13.21 -5.18 11.32
CA ILE A 46 13.15 -4.49 10.03
C ILE A 46 14.10 -5.13 9.02
N SER A 47 15.33 -5.44 9.43
CA SER A 47 16.31 -6.11 8.55
C SER A 47 15.80 -7.46 8.05
N ASN A 48 15.15 -8.23 8.91
CA ASN A 48 14.55 -9.51 8.54
C ASN A 48 13.31 -9.33 7.65
N CYS A 49 12.47 -8.31 7.90
CA CYS A 49 11.35 -7.95 7.02
C CYS A 49 11.83 -7.57 5.62
N LEU A 50 12.91 -6.78 5.50
CA LEU A 50 13.50 -6.42 4.21
C LEU A 50 14.05 -7.66 3.47
N LYS A 51 14.72 -8.56 4.17
CA LYS A 51 15.20 -9.84 3.59
C LYS A 51 14.04 -10.73 3.16
N ALA A 52 12.93 -10.74 3.90
CA ALA A 52 11.72 -11.49 3.57
C ALA A 52 10.95 -10.94 2.37
N GLY A 53 11.24 -9.70 1.93
CA GLY A 53 10.67 -9.13 0.70
C GLY A 53 9.85 -7.85 0.89
N MET A 54 9.83 -7.23 2.07
CA MET A 54 9.23 -5.92 2.26
C MET A 54 9.92 -4.88 1.37
N SER A 55 9.16 -4.16 0.57
CA SER A 55 9.68 -3.16 -0.37
C SER A 55 9.27 -1.74 -0.04
N VAL A 56 8.19 -1.56 0.73
CA VAL A 56 7.70 -0.26 1.19
C VAL A 56 7.43 -0.36 2.69
N ALA A 57 7.88 0.61 3.45
CA ALA A 57 7.57 0.78 4.86
C ALA A 57 6.49 1.85 5.02
N ARG A 58 5.34 1.48 5.55
CA ARG A 58 4.23 2.38 5.86
C ARG A 58 4.32 2.86 7.29
N PHE A 59 4.19 4.16 7.48
CA PHE A 59 4.11 4.85 8.76
C PHE A 59 2.68 5.38 8.91
N ASP A 60 1.93 4.77 9.81
CA ASP A 60 0.51 5.07 10.06
C ASP A 60 0.40 6.11 11.16
N PHE A 61 0.08 7.35 10.80
CA PHE A 61 -0.01 8.47 11.75
C PHE A 61 -1.34 8.54 12.52
N SER A 62 -2.24 7.59 12.31
CA SER A 62 -3.32 7.31 13.26
C SER A 62 -2.81 6.59 14.52
N TRP A 63 -1.58 6.06 14.47
CA TRP A 63 -0.92 5.31 15.52
C TRP A 63 0.36 6.04 15.98
N HIS A 64 0.37 6.55 17.20
CA HIS A 64 1.47 7.29 17.82
C HIS A 64 1.82 8.67 17.21
N ASP A 65 2.80 9.32 17.85
CA ASP A 65 3.29 10.64 17.55
C ASP A 65 4.44 10.65 16.51
N PRO A 66 4.79 11.83 15.98
CA PRO A 66 5.87 11.94 15.01
C PRO A 66 7.26 11.52 15.53
N GLU A 67 7.53 11.65 16.83
CA GLU A 67 8.80 11.27 17.46
C GLU A 67 8.99 9.76 17.42
N TYR A 68 7.94 9.00 17.76
CA TYR A 68 7.93 7.54 17.64
C TYR A 68 8.22 7.07 16.21
N HIS A 69 7.58 7.71 15.23
CA HIS A 69 7.79 7.40 13.82
C HIS A 69 9.18 7.81 13.34
N GLN A 70 9.77 8.90 13.89
CA GLN A 70 11.12 9.30 13.55
C GLN A 70 12.15 8.27 14.02
N GLU A 71 12.05 7.79 15.25
CA GLU A 71 12.93 6.74 15.77
C GLU A 71 12.83 5.45 14.92
N THR A 72 11.60 5.05 14.58
CA THR A 72 11.36 3.88 13.72
C THR A 72 11.97 4.06 12.33
N LEU A 73 11.90 5.26 11.77
CA LEU A 73 12.52 5.57 10.47
C LEU A 73 14.07 5.55 10.54
N GLU A 74 14.67 6.02 11.63
CA GLU A 74 16.13 5.91 11.80
C GLU A 74 16.56 4.43 11.86
N ASN A 75 15.79 3.57 12.55
CA ASN A 75 16.01 2.13 12.56
C ASN A 75 15.89 1.53 11.14
N LEU A 76 14.91 1.96 10.35
CA LEU A 76 14.77 1.55 8.95
C LEU A 76 16.00 1.96 8.12
N LYS A 77 16.52 3.18 8.28
CA LYS A 77 17.72 3.65 7.58
C LYS A 77 18.95 2.80 7.91
N VAL A 78 19.11 2.40 9.17
CA VAL A 78 20.18 1.47 9.59
C VAL A 78 19.99 0.11 8.94
N ALA A 79 18.77 -0.44 8.97
CA ALA A 79 18.46 -1.73 8.37
C ALA A 79 18.70 -1.75 6.84
N ILE A 80 18.35 -0.68 6.12
CA ILE A 80 18.61 -0.52 4.69
C ILE A 80 20.12 -0.58 4.40
N LYS A 81 20.93 0.15 5.19
CA LYS A 81 22.40 0.15 5.04
C LYS A 81 22.99 -1.22 5.30
N THR A 82 22.52 -1.92 6.32
CA THR A 82 23.04 -3.23 6.73
C THR A 82 22.66 -4.32 5.72
N THR A 83 21.41 -4.32 5.25
CA THR A 83 20.91 -5.36 4.33
C THR A 83 21.21 -5.05 2.86
N LYS A 84 21.59 -3.83 2.52
CA LYS A 84 21.72 -3.31 1.15
C LYS A 84 20.43 -3.48 0.32
N LYS A 85 19.27 -3.52 0.98
CA LYS A 85 17.95 -3.60 0.33
C LYS A 85 17.34 -2.21 0.27
N LEU A 86 16.83 -1.82 -0.91
CA LEU A 86 16.05 -0.58 -1.04
C LEU A 86 14.68 -0.75 -0.37
N CYS A 87 14.22 0.32 0.27
CA CYS A 87 12.86 0.40 0.81
C CYS A 87 12.35 1.83 0.62
N ALA A 88 11.11 1.94 0.17
CA ALA A 88 10.43 3.22 0.06
C ALA A 88 9.68 3.55 1.37
N VAL A 89 9.42 4.83 1.59
CA VAL A 89 8.71 5.35 2.77
C VAL A 89 7.35 5.88 2.35
N MET A 90 6.31 5.34 2.97
CA MET A 90 4.92 5.78 2.80
C MET A 90 4.41 6.41 4.09
N LEU A 91 3.98 7.65 4.03
CA LEU A 91 3.23 8.32 5.10
C LEU A 91 1.74 8.08 4.86
N ASP A 92 1.06 7.54 5.86
CA ASP A 92 -0.39 7.34 5.83
C ASP A 92 -1.07 8.34 6.74
N THR A 93 -1.99 9.14 6.18
CA THR A 93 -2.69 10.19 6.91
C THR A 93 -3.81 9.63 7.78
N VAL A 94 -4.18 10.35 8.84
CA VAL A 94 -5.39 10.05 9.60
C VAL A 94 -6.63 10.31 8.74
N GLY A 95 -6.66 11.45 8.08
CA GLY A 95 -7.75 11.84 7.18
C GLY A 95 -9.05 12.19 7.90
N ALA A 96 -10.14 12.13 7.15
CA ALA A 96 -11.49 12.47 7.59
C ALA A 96 -12.14 11.31 8.39
N GLU A 97 -11.46 10.82 9.41
CA GLU A 97 -11.92 9.72 10.23
C GLU A 97 -12.85 10.22 11.36
N MET A 98 -14.04 9.66 11.43
CA MET A 98 -14.88 9.83 12.62
C MET A 98 -14.42 8.89 13.72
N GLN A 99 -14.35 9.39 14.93
CA GLN A 99 -13.83 8.63 16.07
C GLN A 99 -14.71 8.81 17.30
N VAL A 100 -14.86 7.73 18.06
CA VAL A 100 -15.29 7.80 19.46
C VAL A 100 -14.07 8.04 20.32
N VAL A 101 -14.16 9.03 21.22
CA VAL A 101 -13.07 9.45 22.11
C VAL A 101 -13.32 8.98 23.54
N ASN A 102 -12.50 8.05 24.02
CA ASN A 102 -12.55 7.55 25.38
C ASN A 102 -11.34 8.06 26.18
N LYS A 103 -11.48 9.24 26.77
CA LYS A 103 -10.40 9.92 27.52
C LYS A 103 -9.96 9.15 28.77
N SER A 104 -10.84 8.36 29.37
CA SER A 104 -10.54 7.60 30.58
C SER A 104 -9.78 6.30 30.29
N GLU A 105 -9.73 5.86 29.03
CA GLU A 105 -9.18 4.59 28.57
C GLU A 105 -9.77 3.34 29.26
N LYS A 106 -10.82 3.52 30.09
CA LYS A 106 -11.52 2.39 30.72
C LYS A 106 -12.25 1.58 29.67
N ALA A 107 -12.26 0.27 29.85
CA ALA A 107 -13.04 -0.61 28.97
C ALA A 107 -14.54 -0.31 29.10
N ILE A 108 -15.21 -0.17 27.95
CA ILE A 108 -16.64 0.12 27.84
C ILE A 108 -17.34 -1.15 27.36
N SER A 109 -18.19 -1.72 28.22
CA SER A 109 -18.99 -2.89 27.84
C SER A 109 -20.35 -2.43 27.32
N LEU A 110 -20.66 -2.83 26.10
CA LEU A 110 -21.92 -2.55 25.41
C LEU A 110 -22.71 -3.85 25.26
N GLU A 111 -23.95 -3.87 25.71
CA GLU A 111 -24.79 -5.05 25.68
C GLU A 111 -25.80 -4.99 24.53
N ALA A 112 -25.98 -6.11 23.84
CA ALA A 112 -26.94 -6.22 22.74
C ALA A 112 -28.37 -5.86 23.20
N ASN A 113 -29.10 -5.17 22.33
CA ASN A 113 -30.42 -4.60 22.55
C ASN A 113 -30.47 -3.46 23.58
N GLY A 114 -29.35 -3.05 24.14
CA GLY A 114 -29.22 -1.80 24.91
C GLY A 114 -29.29 -0.56 24.00
N GLN A 115 -29.34 0.63 24.64
CA GLN A 115 -29.25 1.90 23.96
C GLN A 115 -27.95 2.60 24.30
N VAL A 116 -27.39 3.34 23.35
CA VAL A 116 -26.22 4.21 23.52
C VAL A 116 -26.43 5.49 22.75
N VAL A 117 -25.97 6.60 23.29
CA VAL A 117 -26.05 7.92 22.69
C VAL A 117 -24.67 8.31 22.13
N LEU A 118 -24.60 8.63 20.84
CA LEU A 118 -23.43 9.26 20.23
C LEU A 118 -23.60 10.77 20.32
N THR A 119 -22.65 11.46 20.97
CA THR A 119 -22.72 12.90 21.21
C THR A 119 -21.46 13.62 20.74
N PRO A 120 -21.56 14.78 20.07
CA PRO A 120 -20.40 15.61 19.77
C PRO A 120 -19.88 16.39 20.98
N ASP A 121 -20.53 16.29 22.14
CA ASP A 121 -20.09 16.97 23.37
C ASP A 121 -18.81 16.34 23.93
N ALA A 122 -17.68 16.97 23.65
CA ALA A 122 -16.35 16.54 24.11
C ALA A 122 -16.17 16.63 25.65
N GLY A 123 -17.13 17.25 26.38
CA GLY A 123 -17.14 17.33 27.84
C GLY A 123 -17.68 16.06 28.53
N GLN A 124 -18.39 15.23 27.79
CA GLN A 124 -18.92 13.97 28.30
C GLN A 124 -17.81 12.91 28.47
N GLU A 125 -17.94 12.06 29.48
CA GLU A 125 -17.07 10.89 29.65
C GLU A 125 -17.71 9.69 28.93
N ALA A 126 -16.87 8.93 28.21
CA ALA A 126 -17.32 7.73 27.51
C ALA A 126 -17.79 6.65 28.50
N SER A 127 -18.99 6.10 28.27
CA SER A 127 -19.61 5.08 29.08
C SER A 127 -20.44 4.11 28.23
N SER A 128 -21.05 3.10 28.84
CA SER A 128 -22.00 2.22 28.16
C SER A 128 -23.27 2.90 27.66
N GLU A 129 -23.57 4.11 28.13
CA GLU A 129 -24.75 4.87 27.76
C GLU A 129 -24.45 6.03 26.80
N ILE A 130 -23.24 6.61 26.86
CA ILE A 130 -22.84 7.80 26.12
C ILE A 130 -21.44 7.58 25.52
N LEU A 131 -21.31 7.81 24.23
CA LEU A 131 -20.03 7.77 23.50
C LEU A 131 -19.78 9.13 22.84
N PRO A 132 -18.82 9.93 23.35
CA PRO A 132 -18.40 11.18 22.72
C PRO A 132 -17.72 10.92 21.39
N ILE A 133 -18.04 11.72 20.35
CA ILE A 133 -17.47 11.62 19.02
C ILE A 133 -16.78 12.94 18.61
N ASN A 134 -15.83 12.85 17.69
CA ASN A 134 -15.07 13.98 17.18
C ASN A 134 -15.76 14.75 16.02
N PHE A 135 -17.01 14.44 15.71
CA PHE A 135 -17.74 14.99 14.58
C PHE A 135 -19.13 15.50 14.99
N ASP A 136 -19.38 16.80 14.79
CA ASP A 136 -20.64 17.48 15.16
C ASP A 136 -21.74 17.37 14.09
N GLY A 137 -21.38 16.89 12.91
CA GLY A 137 -22.29 16.73 11.76
C GLY A 137 -23.09 15.44 11.73
N LEU A 138 -22.83 14.46 12.62
CA LEU A 138 -23.43 13.12 12.54
C LEU A 138 -24.96 13.16 12.57
N ALA A 139 -25.54 13.95 13.45
CA ALA A 139 -27.00 14.08 13.59
C ALA A 139 -27.71 14.59 12.31
N LYS A 140 -27.00 15.34 11.47
CA LYS A 140 -27.50 15.83 10.17
C LYS A 140 -27.31 14.81 9.05
N ALA A 141 -26.31 13.92 9.21
CA ALA A 141 -25.92 12.96 8.19
C ALA A 141 -26.69 11.63 8.28
N VAL A 142 -27.26 11.31 9.44
CA VAL A 142 -27.95 10.03 9.69
C VAL A 142 -29.46 10.18 9.80
N LYS A 143 -30.16 9.09 9.49
CA LYS A 143 -31.61 8.92 9.68
C LYS A 143 -31.90 7.63 10.43
N LYS A 144 -33.11 7.53 10.99
CA LYS A 144 -33.58 6.30 11.65
C LYS A 144 -33.41 5.06 10.73
N GLY A 145 -32.83 4.01 11.28
CA GLY A 145 -32.56 2.75 10.60
C GLY A 145 -31.18 2.67 9.95
N ASP A 146 -30.42 3.78 9.90
CA ASP A 146 -29.04 3.73 9.42
C ASP A 146 -28.16 2.92 10.36
N THR A 147 -27.16 2.26 9.79
CA THR A 147 -26.23 1.41 10.55
C THR A 147 -24.91 2.15 10.78
N ILE A 148 -24.44 2.10 12.01
CA ILE A 148 -23.14 2.65 12.43
C ILE A 148 -22.31 1.51 13.01
N PHE A 149 -21.06 1.44 12.57
CA PHE A 149 -20.06 0.52 13.11
C PHE A 149 -19.07 1.29 13.99
N ILE A 150 -18.74 0.74 15.16
CA ILE A 150 -17.68 1.26 16.03
C ILE A 150 -16.73 0.12 16.36
N GLY A 151 -15.44 0.33 16.12
CA GLY A 151 -14.42 -0.65 16.40
C GLY A 151 -13.02 -0.06 16.34
N GLN A 152 -12.04 -0.80 16.77
CA GLN A 152 -10.66 -0.38 16.56
C GLN A 152 -10.27 -0.62 15.10
N TYR A 153 -9.79 0.41 14.43
CA TYR A 153 -9.37 0.39 13.02
C TYR A 153 -8.49 -0.82 12.65
N LEU A 154 -7.56 -1.20 13.53
CA LEU A 154 -6.65 -2.34 13.33
C LEU A 154 -7.21 -3.67 13.89
N PHE A 155 -8.41 -3.69 14.46
CA PHE A 155 -9.03 -4.84 15.11
C PHE A 155 -10.39 -5.21 14.51
N THR A 156 -10.76 -4.63 13.37
CA THR A 156 -12.02 -4.94 12.70
C THR A 156 -12.07 -6.43 12.34
N GLY A 157 -13.11 -7.11 12.78
CA GLY A 157 -13.35 -8.53 12.51
C GLY A 157 -13.49 -9.41 13.75
N SER A 158 -13.27 -8.87 14.98
CA SER A 158 -13.64 -9.56 16.20
C SER A 158 -15.03 -9.08 16.65
N GLU A 159 -16.00 -9.98 16.70
CA GLU A 159 -17.35 -9.69 17.20
C GLU A 159 -17.37 -9.25 18.68
N THR A 160 -16.25 -9.43 19.39
CA THR A 160 -16.14 -9.08 20.82
C THR A 160 -15.54 -7.68 21.04
N THR A 161 -14.88 -7.08 20.05
CA THR A 161 -14.18 -5.78 20.15
C THR A 161 -14.75 -4.72 19.23
N SER A 162 -15.82 -5.03 18.52
CA SER A 162 -16.52 -4.09 17.64
C SER A 162 -18.02 -4.21 17.80
N VAL A 163 -18.74 -3.10 17.65
CA VAL A 163 -20.18 -3.04 17.84
C VAL A 163 -20.87 -2.44 16.61
N TRP A 164 -21.99 -3.05 16.26
CA TRP A 164 -22.94 -2.53 15.29
C TRP A 164 -24.06 -1.81 16.03
N LEU A 165 -24.35 -0.60 15.59
CA LEU A 165 -25.41 0.25 16.11
C LEU A 165 -26.44 0.53 15.02
N GLU A 166 -27.70 0.60 15.37
CA GLU A 166 -28.77 1.04 14.49
C GLU A 166 -29.35 2.36 15.02
N VAL A 167 -29.39 3.38 14.19
CA VAL A 167 -29.96 4.69 14.58
C VAL A 167 -31.45 4.54 14.88
N SER A 168 -31.83 4.82 16.11
CA SER A 168 -33.22 4.80 16.57
C SER A 168 -33.88 6.15 16.44
N GLU A 169 -33.18 7.21 16.85
CA GLU A 169 -33.72 8.57 16.96
C GLU A 169 -32.56 9.59 16.93
N VAL A 170 -32.86 10.79 16.41
CA VAL A 170 -31.95 11.94 16.48
C VAL A 170 -32.54 12.99 17.40
N LYS A 171 -31.81 13.42 18.44
CA LYS A 171 -32.21 14.41 19.45
C LYS A 171 -31.24 15.58 19.45
N GLY A 172 -31.58 16.65 18.72
CA GLY A 172 -30.70 17.80 18.60
C GLY A 172 -29.42 17.46 17.87
N GLN A 173 -28.28 17.47 18.56
CA GLN A 173 -26.97 17.02 18.01
C GLN A 173 -26.63 15.59 18.38
N ASP A 174 -27.42 14.95 19.25
CA ASP A 174 -27.19 13.60 19.73
C ASP A 174 -27.90 12.57 18.83
N VAL A 175 -27.26 11.42 18.67
CA VAL A 175 -27.82 10.29 17.92
C VAL A 175 -28.01 9.11 18.86
N VAL A 176 -29.26 8.72 19.09
CA VAL A 176 -29.62 7.56 19.93
C VAL A 176 -29.61 6.31 19.07
N CYS A 177 -28.85 5.32 19.48
CA CYS A 177 -28.67 4.07 18.75
C CYS A 177 -29.07 2.86 19.60
N ILE A 178 -29.52 1.81 18.93
CA ILE A 178 -29.73 0.46 19.49
C ILE A 178 -28.48 -0.37 19.21
N ILE A 179 -27.96 -1.01 20.23
CA ILE A 179 -26.79 -1.89 20.17
C ILE A 179 -27.22 -3.24 19.59
N LYS A 180 -26.59 -3.69 18.49
CA LYS A 180 -26.98 -4.92 17.78
C LYS A 180 -26.24 -6.17 18.26
N ASN A 181 -25.02 -6.01 18.79
CA ASN A 181 -24.22 -7.11 19.35
C ASN A 181 -23.49 -6.64 20.59
N SER A 182 -23.27 -7.54 21.53
CA SER A 182 -22.46 -7.24 22.72
C SER A 182 -20.98 -7.15 22.36
N ALA A 183 -20.29 -6.11 22.87
CA ALA A 183 -18.86 -5.91 22.66
C ALA A 183 -18.24 -5.14 23.82
N THR A 184 -16.93 -5.29 23.98
CA THR A 184 -16.14 -4.50 24.93
C THR A 184 -15.13 -3.66 24.16
N LEU A 185 -15.30 -2.34 24.22
CA LEU A 185 -14.38 -1.38 23.62
C LEU A 185 -13.30 -1.01 24.63
N ALA A 186 -12.05 -1.44 24.39
CA ALA A 186 -10.90 -1.16 25.23
C ALA A 186 -9.88 -0.30 24.50
N GLY A 187 -9.56 0.88 25.05
CA GLY A 187 -8.62 1.85 24.48
C GLY A 187 -9.14 3.29 24.51
N SER A 188 -8.39 4.20 23.94
CA SER A 188 -8.68 5.65 23.95
C SER A 188 -9.47 6.15 22.75
N LEU A 189 -9.31 5.51 21.58
CA LEU A 189 -9.93 5.92 20.31
C LEU A 189 -10.50 4.72 19.58
N PHE A 190 -11.70 4.89 19.02
CA PHE A 190 -12.35 3.88 18.18
C PHE A 190 -12.82 4.55 16.90
N THR A 191 -12.60 3.88 15.77
CA THR A 191 -13.15 4.31 14.47
C THR A 191 -14.66 4.17 14.50
N LEU A 192 -15.35 5.24 14.11
CA LEU A 192 -16.77 5.24 13.86
C LEU A 192 -16.99 5.30 12.34
N HIS A 193 -17.71 4.33 11.82
CA HIS A 193 -18.04 4.24 10.41
C HIS A 193 -19.55 4.17 10.22
N GLY A 194 -20.09 5.14 9.48
CA GLY A 194 -21.50 5.13 9.10
C GLY A 194 -21.66 4.61 7.69
N SER A 195 -22.47 3.57 7.52
CA SER A 195 -22.71 3.00 6.20
C SER A 195 -23.44 4.00 5.31
N GLN A 196 -22.86 4.28 4.14
CA GLN A 196 -23.40 5.19 3.11
C GLN A 196 -23.69 6.62 3.60
N ILE A 197 -22.97 7.07 4.60
CA ILE A 197 -23.12 8.42 5.17
C ILE A 197 -22.12 9.36 4.52
N HIS A 198 -22.60 10.52 4.06
CA HIS A 198 -21.74 11.60 3.60
C HIS A 198 -21.13 12.34 4.79
N ILE A 199 -19.81 12.45 4.82
CA ILE A 199 -19.05 13.12 5.89
C ILE A 199 -18.40 14.37 5.32
N ASP A 200 -18.81 15.53 5.80
CA ASP A 200 -18.22 16.82 5.42
C ASP A 200 -17.01 17.16 6.31
N LEU A 201 -15.97 16.33 6.23
CA LEU A 201 -14.67 16.56 6.87
C LEU A 201 -13.59 16.75 5.80
N PRO A 202 -12.60 17.63 6.02
CA PRO A 202 -11.50 17.80 5.06
C PRO A 202 -10.68 16.52 4.99
N THR A 203 -10.32 16.07 3.78
CA THR A 203 -9.52 14.87 3.55
C THR A 203 -8.10 15.00 4.13
N LEU A 204 -7.50 16.21 4.09
CA LEU A 204 -6.31 16.57 4.85
C LEU A 204 -6.70 17.42 6.05
N THR A 205 -6.59 16.85 7.25
CA THR A 205 -6.78 17.57 8.50
C THR A 205 -5.61 18.51 8.76
N GLU A 206 -5.76 19.49 9.67
CA GLU A 206 -4.65 20.38 10.06
C GLU A 206 -3.49 19.58 10.68
N LYS A 207 -3.80 18.52 11.44
CA LYS A 207 -2.80 17.60 11.97
C LYS A 207 -2.03 16.87 10.84
N ASP A 208 -2.74 16.40 9.81
CA ASP A 208 -2.08 15.78 8.65
C ASP A 208 -1.16 16.78 7.94
N LYS A 209 -1.60 18.01 7.74
CA LYS A 209 -0.80 19.07 7.13
C LYS A 209 0.46 19.38 7.94
N GLU A 210 0.34 19.44 9.27
CA GLU A 210 1.48 19.63 10.18
C GLU A 210 2.48 18.48 10.05
N VAL A 211 2.03 17.24 10.14
CA VAL A 211 2.87 16.05 10.01
C VAL A 211 3.58 16.00 8.65
N ILE A 212 2.87 16.28 7.57
CA ILE A 212 3.46 16.30 6.22
C ILE A 212 4.51 17.40 6.12
N SER A 213 4.21 18.61 6.61
CA SER A 213 5.11 19.78 6.53
C SER A 213 6.38 19.61 7.37
N THR A 214 6.29 18.90 8.48
CA THR A 214 7.42 18.68 9.40
C THR A 214 8.12 17.36 9.10
N TRP A 215 7.50 16.24 9.46
CA TRP A 215 8.08 14.91 9.33
C TRP A 215 8.23 14.46 7.88
N GLY A 216 7.20 14.71 7.05
CA GLY A 216 7.19 14.34 5.64
C GLY A 216 8.31 15.01 4.85
N VAL A 217 8.42 16.34 4.98
CA VAL A 217 9.46 17.14 4.30
C VAL A 217 10.86 16.75 4.77
N LYS A 218 11.07 16.66 6.10
CA LYS A 218 12.37 16.28 6.70
C LYS A 218 12.88 14.94 6.15
N ASN A 219 11.98 13.99 5.98
CA ASN A 219 12.31 12.61 5.64
C ASN A 219 12.17 12.30 4.14
N LYS A 220 11.70 13.25 3.33
CA LYS A 220 11.55 13.12 1.87
C LYS A 220 10.77 11.86 1.51
N ILE A 221 9.54 11.79 2.03
CA ILE A 221 8.63 10.64 1.81
C ILE A 221 8.41 10.35 0.33
N ASP A 222 8.38 9.08 -0.04
CA ASP A 222 8.18 8.63 -1.41
C ASP A 222 6.70 8.60 -1.80
N PHE A 223 5.83 8.25 -0.84
CA PHE A 223 4.40 8.11 -1.01
C PHE A 223 3.63 8.82 0.09
N LEU A 224 2.54 9.46 -0.29
CA LEU A 224 1.49 9.91 0.59
C LEU A 224 0.26 9.03 0.36
N SER A 225 -0.15 8.28 1.37
CA SER A 225 -1.41 7.53 1.40
C SER A 225 -2.49 8.46 1.95
N LEU A 226 -3.39 8.88 1.07
CA LEU A 226 -4.44 9.86 1.37
C LEU A 226 -5.70 9.14 1.83
N SER A 227 -5.93 9.11 3.12
CA SER A 227 -7.04 8.40 3.75
C SER A 227 -8.38 9.06 3.41
N TYR A 228 -9.44 8.25 3.31
CA TYR A 228 -10.81 8.68 3.03
C TYR A 228 -10.96 9.60 1.81
N THR A 229 -10.24 9.30 0.72
CA THR A 229 -10.41 10.02 -0.54
C THR A 229 -11.79 9.74 -1.12
N ARG A 230 -12.58 10.78 -1.38
CA ARG A 230 -13.97 10.71 -1.84
C ARG A 230 -14.16 11.29 -3.24
N HIS A 231 -13.34 12.27 -3.62
CA HIS A 231 -13.42 12.99 -4.89
C HIS A 231 -12.03 13.26 -5.47
N ALA A 232 -11.98 13.51 -6.77
CA ALA A 232 -10.76 13.95 -7.45
C ALA A 232 -10.18 15.24 -6.85
N GLU A 233 -11.06 16.13 -6.33
CA GLU A 233 -10.66 17.38 -5.70
C GLU A 233 -9.81 17.16 -4.45
N ASP A 234 -10.07 16.11 -3.68
CA ASP A 234 -9.24 15.74 -2.52
C ASP A 234 -7.77 15.50 -2.92
N VAL A 235 -7.59 14.81 -4.04
CA VAL A 235 -6.25 14.53 -4.58
C VAL A 235 -5.59 15.80 -5.10
N ARG A 236 -6.33 16.67 -5.79
CA ARG A 236 -5.81 17.95 -6.30
C ARG A 236 -5.37 18.86 -5.16
N GLN A 237 -6.16 18.98 -4.11
CA GLN A 237 -5.82 19.78 -2.91
C GLN A 237 -4.57 19.22 -2.21
N ALA A 238 -4.47 17.91 -2.06
CA ALA A 238 -3.27 17.28 -1.51
C ALA A 238 -2.03 17.56 -2.39
N ARG A 239 -2.18 17.48 -3.72
CA ARG A 239 -1.09 17.77 -4.66
C ARG A 239 -0.69 19.24 -4.63
N GLU A 240 -1.64 20.14 -4.58
CA GLU A 240 -1.38 21.57 -4.42
C GLU A 240 -0.64 21.86 -3.11
N PHE A 241 -1.05 21.23 -2.01
CA PHE A 241 -0.38 21.34 -0.73
C PHE A 241 1.07 20.84 -0.80
N LEU A 242 1.32 19.65 -1.35
CA LEU A 242 2.68 19.12 -1.53
C LEU A 242 3.55 20.02 -2.43
N SER A 243 2.97 20.63 -3.46
CA SER A 243 3.70 21.51 -4.38
C SER A 243 4.29 22.75 -3.70
N LYS A 244 3.65 23.23 -2.64
CA LYS A 244 4.09 24.38 -1.83
C LYS A 244 5.25 24.01 -0.88
N LEU A 245 5.46 22.72 -0.62
CA LEU A 245 6.49 22.21 0.30
C LEU A 245 7.83 21.90 -0.38
N GLY A 246 7.99 22.23 -1.65
CA GLY A 246 9.27 22.18 -2.38
C GLY A 246 9.87 20.78 -2.51
N ASP A 247 10.63 20.35 -1.52
CA ASP A 247 11.42 19.10 -1.56
C ASP A 247 10.59 17.81 -1.76
N ILE A 248 9.31 17.81 -1.41
CA ILE A 248 8.38 16.68 -1.57
C ILE A 248 7.31 16.89 -2.63
N SER A 249 7.47 17.89 -3.49
CA SER A 249 6.54 18.16 -4.60
C SER A 249 6.36 16.98 -5.58
N GLN A 250 7.30 16.04 -5.60
CA GLN A 250 7.28 14.83 -6.43
C GLN A 250 6.80 13.57 -5.68
N THR A 251 6.40 13.69 -4.41
CA THR A 251 5.81 12.59 -3.66
C THR A 251 4.56 12.10 -4.40
N GLN A 252 4.44 10.78 -4.57
CA GLN A 252 3.28 10.19 -5.23
C GLN A 252 2.12 10.06 -4.25
N ILE A 253 0.92 10.43 -4.72
CA ILE A 253 -0.31 10.37 -3.92
C ILE A 253 -1.07 9.08 -4.27
N PHE A 254 -1.26 8.24 -3.27
CA PHE A 254 -2.08 7.05 -3.33
C PHE A 254 -3.42 7.33 -2.65
N ALA A 255 -4.49 7.37 -3.44
CA ALA A 255 -5.82 7.59 -2.90
C ALA A 255 -6.36 6.29 -2.28
N LYS A 256 -6.78 6.37 -1.02
CA LYS A 256 -7.44 5.24 -0.33
C LYS A 256 -8.94 5.30 -0.56
N ILE A 257 -9.47 4.27 -1.19
CA ILE A 257 -10.92 4.09 -1.40
C ILE A 257 -11.44 3.26 -0.24
N GLU A 258 -12.21 3.91 0.64
CA GLU A 258 -12.60 3.37 1.94
C GLU A 258 -14.12 3.35 2.16
N ASN A 259 -14.89 4.04 1.32
CA ASN A 259 -16.35 4.15 1.44
C ASN A 259 -17.03 4.19 0.06
N VAL A 260 -18.35 4.14 0.07
CA VAL A 260 -19.20 4.15 -1.15
C VAL A 260 -19.04 5.45 -1.94
N GLU A 261 -18.80 6.59 -1.28
CA GLU A 261 -18.59 7.87 -1.96
C GLU A 261 -17.33 7.84 -2.82
N GLY A 262 -16.19 7.39 -2.27
CA GLY A 262 -14.94 7.21 -3.03
C GLY A 262 -15.07 6.15 -4.12
N LEU A 263 -15.90 5.13 -3.91
CA LEU A 263 -16.22 4.14 -4.93
C LEU A 263 -17.01 4.75 -6.08
N THR A 264 -18.01 5.58 -5.78
CA THR A 264 -18.86 6.24 -6.79
C THR A 264 -18.03 7.15 -7.68
N HIS A 265 -17.05 7.84 -7.12
CA HIS A 265 -16.15 8.77 -7.82
C HIS A 265 -14.81 8.14 -8.25
N PHE A 266 -14.73 6.81 -8.26
CA PHE A 266 -13.48 6.07 -8.49
C PHE A 266 -12.74 6.49 -9.77
N ASP A 267 -13.46 6.66 -10.89
CA ASP A 267 -12.83 6.95 -12.18
C ASP A 267 -12.16 8.33 -12.20
N GLU A 268 -12.77 9.34 -11.61
CA GLU A 268 -12.19 10.67 -11.52
C GLU A 268 -11.03 10.72 -10.51
N ILE A 269 -11.13 10.01 -9.39
CA ILE A 269 -10.03 9.87 -8.43
C ILE A 269 -8.84 9.18 -9.09
N LEU A 270 -9.09 8.11 -9.85
CA LEU A 270 -8.04 7.39 -10.56
C LEU A 270 -7.32 8.26 -11.59
N GLN A 271 -7.99 9.24 -12.20
CA GLN A 271 -7.34 10.17 -13.14
C GLN A 271 -6.30 11.06 -12.45
N GLU A 272 -6.59 11.55 -11.24
CA GLU A 272 -5.75 12.48 -10.50
C GLU A 272 -4.68 11.80 -9.62
N ALA A 273 -5.00 10.65 -9.01
CA ALA A 273 -4.08 9.93 -8.14
C ALA A 273 -2.93 9.26 -8.92
N ASP A 274 -1.79 9.05 -8.27
CA ASP A 274 -0.65 8.31 -8.82
C ASP A 274 -0.80 6.79 -8.62
N GLY A 275 -1.62 6.37 -7.68
CA GLY A 275 -2.01 4.99 -7.40
C GLY A 275 -3.24 4.92 -6.52
N ILE A 276 -3.76 3.72 -6.33
CA ILE A 276 -4.97 3.47 -5.54
C ILE A 276 -4.67 2.44 -4.45
N ILE A 277 -5.20 2.66 -3.26
CA ILE A 277 -5.25 1.67 -2.17
C ILE A 277 -6.72 1.30 -1.96
N LEU A 278 -7.05 0.03 -2.14
CA LEU A 278 -8.38 -0.50 -1.85
C LEU A 278 -8.44 -0.94 -0.38
N SER A 279 -9.10 -0.15 0.45
CA SER A 279 -9.24 -0.40 1.88
C SER A 279 -10.42 -1.34 2.14
N ARG A 280 -10.20 -2.65 1.93
CA ARG A 280 -11.26 -3.66 1.97
C ARG A 280 -11.93 -3.80 3.34
N GLY A 281 -11.23 -3.43 4.42
CA GLY A 281 -11.82 -3.41 5.76
C GLY A 281 -13.00 -2.45 5.86
N ASN A 282 -12.78 -1.18 5.57
CA ASN A 282 -13.81 -0.14 5.65
C ASN A 282 -14.87 -0.33 4.55
N LEU A 283 -14.45 -0.64 3.31
CA LEU A 283 -15.38 -0.95 2.22
C LEU A 283 -16.29 -2.16 2.54
N GLY A 284 -15.78 -3.14 3.28
CA GLY A 284 -16.56 -4.31 3.71
C GLY A 284 -17.65 -3.98 4.74
N ILE A 285 -17.58 -2.80 5.36
CA ILE A 285 -18.66 -2.28 6.23
C ILE A 285 -19.74 -1.61 5.37
N ASP A 286 -19.33 -0.89 4.33
CA ASP A 286 -20.23 -0.11 3.45
C ASP A 286 -20.93 -0.95 2.38
N LEU A 287 -20.24 -1.96 1.88
CA LEU A 287 -20.72 -2.81 0.80
C LEU A 287 -21.20 -4.16 1.32
N PRO A 288 -22.26 -4.71 0.74
CA PRO A 288 -22.58 -6.11 0.95
C PRO A 288 -21.39 -7.01 0.62
N PRO A 289 -21.05 -8.01 1.45
CA PRO A 289 -19.85 -8.82 1.30
C PRO A 289 -19.69 -9.45 -0.11
N GLU A 290 -20.84 -9.85 -0.71
CA GLU A 290 -20.88 -10.43 -2.04
C GLU A 290 -20.58 -9.44 -3.18
N LYS A 291 -20.46 -8.14 -2.90
CA LYS A 291 -20.10 -7.11 -3.88
C LYS A 291 -18.65 -6.64 -3.79
N VAL A 292 -17.99 -6.86 -2.68
CA VAL A 292 -16.60 -6.37 -2.45
C VAL A 292 -15.64 -6.92 -3.51
N PHE A 293 -15.73 -8.22 -3.84
CA PHE A 293 -14.86 -8.82 -4.85
C PHE A 293 -15.12 -8.29 -6.27
N LEU A 294 -16.38 -7.97 -6.62
CA LEU A 294 -16.70 -7.37 -7.92
C LEU A 294 -16.06 -6.01 -8.07
N PHE A 295 -16.14 -5.19 -7.02
CA PHE A 295 -15.46 -3.90 -6.99
C PHE A 295 -13.94 -4.07 -7.11
N GLN A 296 -13.34 -4.98 -6.33
CA GLN A 296 -11.90 -5.27 -6.41
C GLN A 296 -11.46 -5.57 -7.85
N LYS A 297 -12.13 -6.51 -8.51
CA LYS A 297 -11.79 -6.90 -9.90
C LYS A 297 -11.93 -5.73 -10.88
N SER A 298 -13.01 -4.96 -10.77
CA SER A 298 -13.22 -3.79 -11.61
C SER A 298 -12.17 -2.71 -11.37
N ALA A 299 -11.89 -2.38 -10.11
CA ALA A 299 -10.91 -1.37 -9.73
C ALA A 299 -9.50 -1.75 -10.17
N LEU A 300 -9.06 -2.99 -9.92
CA LEU A 300 -7.76 -3.48 -10.38
C LEU A 300 -7.62 -3.44 -11.90
N TYR A 301 -8.67 -3.85 -12.63
CA TYR A 301 -8.69 -3.75 -14.09
C TYR A 301 -8.50 -2.29 -14.56
N LYS A 302 -9.26 -1.35 -14.00
CA LYS A 302 -9.17 0.08 -14.34
C LYS A 302 -7.79 0.66 -14.02
N CYS A 303 -7.22 0.35 -12.86
CA CYS A 303 -5.86 0.77 -12.48
C CYS A 303 -4.82 0.21 -13.46
N ASN A 304 -4.93 -1.06 -13.82
CA ASN A 304 -4.04 -1.69 -14.78
C ASN A 304 -4.14 -1.04 -16.16
N MET A 305 -5.35 -0.74 -16.63
CA MET A 305 -5.56 -0.02 -17.91
C MET A 305 -5.03 1.41 -17.86
N ALA A 306 -5.11 2.09 -16.74
CA ALA A 306 -4.51 3.41 -16.54
C ALA A 306 -2.98 3.36 -16.37
N GLY A 307 -2.40 2.17 -16.08
CA GLY A 307 -0.97 2.02 -15.79
C GLY A 307 -0.59 2.62 -14.43
N LYS A 308 -1.53 2.66 -13.50
CA LYS A 308 -1.36 3.17 -12.13
C LYS A 308 -1.38 2.00 -11.16
N PRO A 309 -0.45 1.94 -10.19
CA PRO A 309 -0.38 0.83 -9.24
C PRO A 309 -1.61 0.79 -8.34
N ALA A 310 -2.05 -0.43 -8.04
CA ALA A 310 -3.13 -0.72 -7.13
C ALA A 310 -2.65 -1.63 -5.99
N VAL A 311 -3.02 -1.26 -4.77
CA VAL A 311 -2.62 -1.92 -3.53
C VAL A 311 -3.86 -2.47 -2.83
N LEU A 312 -3.82 -3.72 -2.40
CA LEU A 312 -4.89 -4.33 -1.61
C LEU A 312 -4.50 -4.44 -0.14
N THR A 313 -5.49 -4.24 0.73
CA THR A 313 -5.34 -4.40 2.18
C THR A 313 -6.16 -5.60 2.69
N ARG A 314 -5.90 -6.05 3.90
CA ARG A 314 -6.72 -7.04 4.62
C ARG A 314 -6.82 -8.38 3.89
N VAL A 315 -5.69 -9.04 3.69
CA VAL A 315 -5.60 -10.33 2.97
C VAL A 315 -5.23 -11.51 3.87
N VAL A 316 -4.53 -11.28 4.98
CA VAL A 316 -4.06 -12.31 5.92
C VAL A 316 -4.22 -11.89 7.38
N ASP A 317 -5.35 -11.29 7.71
CA ASP A 317 -5.65 -10.72 9.03
C ASP A 317 -5.42 -11.72 10.18
N SER A 318 -5.71 -12.99 9.98
CA SER A 318 -5.49 -14.04 10.98
C SER A 318 -4.01 -14.20 11.36
N MET A 319 -3.09 -13.78 10.47
CA MET A 319 -1.64 -13.81 10.75
C MET A 319 -1.18 -12.71 11.72
N THR A 320 -2.07 -11.86 12.19
CA THR A 320 -1.79 -10.99 13.33
C THR A 320 -1.43 -11.82 14.57
N ASP A 321 -2.18 -12.86 14.82
CA ASP A 321 -2.03 -13.69 16.03
C ASP A 321 -1.59 -15.13 15.72
N ASN A 322 -1.65 -15.55 14.44
CA ASN A 322 -1.32 -16.90 14.00
C ASN A 322 -0.14 -16.93 13.04
N LEU A 323 0.68 -17.98 13.15
CA LEU A 323 1.85 -18.19 12.29
C LEU A 323 1.48 -18.51 10.84
N ARG A 324 0.27 -19.02 10.59
CA ARG A 324 -0.19 -19.44 9.26
C ARG A 324 -1.51 -18.77 8.92
N PRO A 325 -1.71 -18.39 7.64
CA PRO A 325 -3.00 -17.90 7.19
C PRO A 325 -4.02 -19.04 7.13
N THR A 326 -5.27 -18.71 7.13
CA THR A 326 -6.35 -19.64 6.77
C THR A 326 -6.27 -20.02 5.29
N ARG A 327 -6.96 -21.10 4.90
CA ARG A 327 -7.05 -21.49 3.48
C ARG A 327 -7.71 -20.41 2.63
N ALA A 328 -8.73 -19.75 3.17
CA ALA A 328 -9.43 -18.67 2.49
C ALA A 328 -8.50 -17.48 2.22
N GLU A 329 -7.72 -17.08 3.21
CA GLU A 329 -6.74 -15.98 3.08
C GLU A 329 -5.62 -16.31 2.10
N ALA A 330 -5.07 -17.54 2.12
CA ALA A 330 -4.06 -17.94 1.15
C ALA A 330 -4.61 -17.88 -0.29
N THR A 331 -5.88 -18.28 -0.49
CA THR A 331 -6.57 -18.16 -1.77
C THR A 331 -6.84 -16.71 -2.14
N ASP A 332 -7.18 -15.86 -1.17
CA ASP A 332 -7.40 -14.43 -1.39
C ASP A 332 -6.11 -13.71 -1.85
N VAL A 333 -4.97 -14.00 -1.24
CA VAL A 333 -3.65 -13.53 -1.73
C VAL A 333 -3.41 -13.96 -3.17
N ALA A 334 -3.66 -15.23 -3.48
CA ALA A 334 -3.49 -15.75 -4.85
C ALA A 334 -4.42 -15.03 -5.84
N ASN A 335 -5.69 -14.84 -5.49
CA ASN A 335 -6.66 -14.10 -6.32
C ASN A 335 -6.25 -12.63 -6.49
N ALA A 336 -5.76 -11.96 -5.45
CA ALA A 336 -5.24 -10.60 -5.56
C ALA A 336 -4.13 -10.47 -6.62
N VAL A 337 -3.22 -11.45 -6.66
CA VAL A 337 -2.15 -11.52 -7.67
C VAL A 337 -2.72 -11.77 -9.06
N LEU A 338 -3.67 -12.68 -9.20
CA LEU A 338 -4.32 -13.03 -10.47
C LEU A 338 -5.14 -11.86 -11.02
N ASP A 339 -5.84 -11.13 -10.15
CA ASP A 339 -6.60 -9.94 -10.51
C ASP A 339 -5.69 -8.76 -10.90
N GLY A 340 -4.38 -8.86 -10.67
CA GLY A 340 -3.39 -7.90 -11.13
C GLY A 340 -3.04 -6.82 -10.11
N SER A 341 -3.12 -7.11 -8.80
CA SER A 341 -2.62 -6.21 -7.76
C SER A 341 -1.11 -5.95 -7.91
N ASP A 342 -0.68 -4.71 -7.72
CA ASP A 342 0.73 -4.33 -7.71
C ASP A 342 1.39 -4.64 -6.37
N ALA A 343 0.67 -4.40 -5.28
CA ALA A 343 1.18 -4.62 -3.94
C ALA A 343 0.09 -5.11 -2.98
N ILE A 344 0.53 -5.75 -1.92
CA ILE A 344 -0.27 -6.13 -0.77
C ILE A 344 0.21 -5.31 0.42
N LEU A 345 -0.70 -4.63 1.10
CA LEU A 345 -0.43 -3.86 2.30
C LEU A 345 -0.83 -4.68 3.52
N LEU A 346 0.14 -4.94 4.36
CA LEU A 346 0.00 -5.57 5.67
C LEU A 346 -0.14 -4.48 6.74
N GLY A 347 -1.25 -4.48 7.43
CA GLY A 347 -1.57 -3.51 8.48
C GLY A 347 -1.20 -4.03 9.86
N ALA A 348 -2.19 -4.53 10.60
CA ALA A 348 -2.03 -5.06 11.94
C ALA A 348 -1.00 -6.21 12.01
N GLU A 349 -0.92 -7.02 10.96
CA GLU A 349 -0.07 -8.21 10.87
C GLU A 349 1.42 -7.86 11.02
N THR A 350 1.85 -6.69 10.55
CA THR A 350 3.24 -6.24 10.70
C THR A 350 3.40 -5.13 11.73
N LEU A 351 2.36 -4.35 12.04
CA LEU A 351 2.41 -3.30 13.06
C LEU A 351 2.50 -3.89 14.47
N ARG A 352 1.58 -4.79 14.83
CA ARG A 352 1.43 -5.37 16.17
C ARG A 352 1.40 -6.90 16.19
N GLY A 353 1.36 -7.52 15.03
CA GLY A 353 1.28 -8.98 14.89
C GLY A 353 2.49 -9.68 15.50
N LEU A 354 2.29 -10.91 15.93
CA LEU A 354 3.31 -11.70 16.61
C LEU A 354 4.41 -12.19 15.66
N TYR A 355 4.12 -12.27 14.35
CA TYR A 355 4.98 -12.92 13.35
C TYR A 355 5.18 -12.05 12.10
N PRO A 356 5.69 -10.80 12.21
CA PRO A 356 5.76 -9.87 11.08
C PRO A 356 6.64 -10.38 9.94
N VAL A 357 7.77 -11.01 10.25
CA VAL A 357 8.71 -11.55 9.25
C VAL A 357 8.13 -12.74 8.50
N GLU A 358 7.52 -13.67 9.25
CA GLU A 358 6.90 -14.88 8.72
C GLU A 358 5.69 -14.53 7.85
N THR A 359 4.93 -13.51 8.23
CA THR A 359 3.79 -13.01 7.45
C THR A 359 4.25 -12.49 6.09
N ILE A 360 5.27 -11.62 6.06
CA ILE A 360 5.86 -11.12 4.81
C ILE A 360 6.39 -12.28 3.96
N SER A 361 7.12 -13.21 4.56
CA SER A 361 7.66 -14.39 3.87
C SER A 361 6.56 -15.27 3.28
N THR A 362 5.48 -15.52 4.03
CA THR A 362 4.38 -16.38 3.60
C THR A 362 3.60 -15.75 2.45
N VAL A 363 3.23 -14.47 2.56
CA VAL A 363 2.59 -13.72 1.47
C VAL A 363 3.47 -13.71 0.23
N GLY A 364 4.78 -13.45 0.39
CA GLY A 364 5.75 -13.47 -0.70
C GLY A 364 5.82 -14.82 -1.40
N ARG A 365 5.80 -15.92 -0.66
CA ARG A 365 5.78 -17.28 -1.25
C ARG A 365 4.51 -17.55 -2.05
N ILE A 366 3.34 -17.22 -1.51
CA ILE A 366 2.07 -17.39 -2.24
C ILE A 366 2.10 -16.59 -3.54
N CYS A 367 2.54 -15.31 -3.49
CA CYS A 367 2.68 -14.48 -4.68
C CYS A 367 3.66 -15.07 -5.72
N SER A 368 4.71 -15.77 -5.28
CA SER A 368 5.70 -16.39 -6.16
C SER A 368 5.17 -17.66 -6.83
N GLU A 369 4.40 -18.47 -6.12
CA GLU A 369 3.78 -19.68 -6.67
C GLU A 369 2.81 -19.38 -7.80
N VAL A 370 2.01 -18.33 -7.68
CA VAL A 370 1.10 -17.89 -8.77
C VAL A 370 1.89 -17.59 -10.06
N ARG A 371 3.14 -17.09 -9.94
CA ARG A 371 4.02 -16.84 -11.09
C ARG A 371 4.59 -18.13 -11.69
N ALA A 372 4.95 -19.09 -10.86
CA ALA A 372 5.54 -20.35 -11.33
C ALA A 372 4.61 -21.12 -12.29
N ALA A 373 3.31 -20.89 -12.17
CA ALA A 373 2.29 -21.45 -13.03
C ALA A 373 2.28 -20.85 -14.46
N ILE A 374 3.01 -19.74 -14.71
CA ILE A 374 3.04 -19.04 -16.01
C ILE A 374 4.40 -19.22 -16.68
N LYS A 375 4.54 -20.08 -17.68
CA LYS A 375 5.79 -20.29 -18.43
C LYS A 375 6.13 -19.15 -19.39
N VAL A 376 7.39 -18.73 -19.42
CA VAL A 376 7.92 -17.66 -20.29
C VAL A 376 9.28 -18.01 -20.89
N LYS A 377 9.49 -17.53 -22.14
CA LYS A 377 10.72 -17.79 -22.94
C LYS A 377 11.87 -16.78 -22.75
N ALA A 378 11.65 -15.63 -22.07
CA ALA A 378 12.70 -14.64 -21.77
C ALA A 378 12.91 -14.55 -20.24
N SER A 379 14.16 -14.37 -19.81
CA SER A 379 14.52 -14.41 -18.37
C SER A 379 14.26 -13.06 -17.68
N ILE A 380 14.50 -11.95 -18.38
CA ILE A 380 14.39 -10.60 -17.81
C ILE A 380 14.19 -9.54 -18.89
N ILE A 381 13.55 -8.42 -18.51
CA ILE A 381 13.54 -7.18 -19.28
C ILE A 381 14.45 -6.18 -18.56
N ILE A 382 15.42 -5.59 -19.25
CA ILE A 382 16.24 -4.49 -18.74
C ILE A 382 15.74 -3.18 -19.37
N CYS A 383 15.32 -2.24 -18.55
CA CYS A 383 14.78 -0.96 -19.00
C CYS A 383 15.60 0.19 -18.42
N PHE A 384 16.25 0.96 -19.27
CA PHE A 384 16.95 2.19 -18.90
C PHE A 384 15.97 3.36 -18.81
N THR A 385 15.98 4.07 -17.69
CA THR A 385 15.07 5.18 -17.43
C THR A 385 15.71 6.21 -16.51
N SER A 386 15.32 7.47 -16.64
CA SER A 386 15.74 8.54 -15.71
C SER A 386 14.62 8.98 -14.77
N SER A 387 13.35 8.72 -15.13
CA SER A 387 12.16 9.13 -14.37
C SER A 387 11.30 7.94 -13.90
N GLY A 388 11.72 6.70 -14.20
CA GLY A 388 10.91 5.51 -13.95
C GLY A 388 9.71 5.32 -14.88
N ARG A 389 9.38 6.32 -15.74
CA ARG A 389 8.17 6.29 -16.58
C ARG A 389 8.16 5.12 -17.57
N ALA A 390 9.29 4.89 -18.28
CA ALA A 390 9.39 3.80 -19.25
C ALA A 390 9.19 2.45 -18.59
N ALA A 391 9.80 2.22 -17.43
CA ALA A 391 9.65 0.98 -16.67
C ALA A 391 8.19 0.76 -16.20
N ARG A 392 7.51 1.82 -15.73
CA ARG A 392 6.08 1.75 -15.37
C ARG A 392 5.20 1.43 -16.57
N LEU A 393 5.50 1.99 -17.74
CA LEU A 393 4.77 1.69 -18.97
C LEU A 393 4.94 0.23 -19.41
N ILE A 394 6.14 -0.35 -19.22
CA ILE A 394 6.36 -1.79 -19.45
C ILE A 394 5.56 -2.60 -18.42
N ALA A 395 5.61 -2.24 -17.14
CA ALA A 395 4.90 -2.94 -16.07
C ALA A 395 3.38 -2.91 -16.25
N LYS A 396 2.82 -1.87 -16.88
CA LYS A 396 1.40 -1.77 -17.25
C LYS A 396 0.91 -3.00 -18.03
N TYR A 397 1.74 -3.52 -18.92
CA TYR A 397 1.40 -4.70 -19.73
C TYR A 397 1.58 -6.02 -19.01
N ARG A 398 1.90 -5.98 -17.70
CA ARG A 398 2.00 -7.14 -16.82
C ARG A 398 2.89 -8.26 -17.36
N PRO A 399 4.14 -7.95 -17.77
CA PRO A 399 5.03 -8.99 -18.28
C PRO A 399 5.22 -10.08 -17.22
N THR A 400 5.33 -11.31 -17.69
CA THR A 400 5.51 -12.48 -16.83
C THR A 400 6.95 -12.63 -16.34
N MET A 401 7.91 -11.88 -16.94
CA MET A 401 9.29 -11.79 -16.50
C MET A 401 9.54 -10.51 -15.69
N PRO A 402 10.53 -10.52 -14.78
CA PRO A 402 10.90 -9.32 -14.03
C PRO A 402 11.46 -8.23 -14.95
N VAL A 403 11.22 -6.98 -14.56
CA VAL A 403 11.76 -5.79 -15.23
C VAL A 403 12.82 -5.16 -14.33
N LEU A 404 14.08 -5.25 -14.71
CA LEU A 404 15.17 -4.53 -14.07
C LEU A 404 15.14 -3.07 -14.58
N SER A 405 14.69 -2.18 -13.71
CA SER A 405 14.63 -0.75 -14.01
C SER A 405 15.98 -0.10 -13.64
N VAL A 406 16.83 0.11 -14.64
CA VAL A 406 18.12 0.79 -14.46
C VAL A 406 17.88 2.29 -14.50
N VAL A 407 17.86 2.90 -13.31
CA VAL A 407 17.63 4.35 -13.18
C VAL A 407 18.96 5.08 -13.34
N ILE A 408 19.03 5.91 -14.40
CA ILE A 408 20.19 6.71 -14.70
C ILE A 408 20.07 8.05 -13.98
N PRO A 409 21.00 8.38 -13.06
CA PRO A 409 21.00 9.64 -12.35
C PRO A 409 21.15 10.82 -13.30
N ARG A 410 20.39 11.89 -13.04
CA ARG A 410 20.60 13.18 -13.71
C ARG A 410 21.12 14.20 -12.72
N LEU A 411 22.06 15.00 -13.16
CA LEU A 411 22.54 16.14 -12.39
C LEU A 411 21.45 17.22 -12.39
N LYS A 412 20.98 17.58 -11.23
CA LYS A 412 20.08 18.72 -11.01
C LYS A 412 20.86 19.85 -10.37
N THR A 413 20.71 21.04 -10.91
CA THR A 413 21.26 22.26 -10.33
C THR A 413 20.12 23.13 -9.82
N ASN A 414 20.21 23.54 -8.57
CA ASN A 414 19.33 24.56 -8.01
C ASN A 414 20.21 25.65 -7.42
N GLN A 415 20.33 26.75 -8.17
CA GLN A 415 21.21 27.89 -7.85
C GLN A 415 22.67 27.46 -7.57
N LEU A 416 23.07 27.31 -6.31
CA LEU A 416 24.44 26.95 -5.91
C LEU A 416 24.61 25.50 -5.44
N ARG A 417 23.55 24.68 -5.52
CA ARG A 417 23.61 23.28 -5.09
C ARG A 417 23.46 22.32 -6.26
N TRP A 418 24.36 21.36 -6.32
CA TRP A 418 24.35 20.25 -7.27
C TRP A 418 23.82 19.01 -6.56
N SER A 419 22.87 18.33 -7.15
CA SER A 419 22.33 17.05 -6.63
C SER A 419 22.08 16.07 -7.78
N PHE A 420 22.27 14.78 -7.50
CA PHE A 420 21.88 13.74 -8.45
C PHE A 420 20.43 13.30 -8.17
N SER A 421 19.61 13.27 -9.24
CA SER A 421 18.31 12.58 -9.20
C SER A 421 18.50 11.07 -9.34
N GLY A 422 17.43 10.32 -9.22
CA GLY A 422 17.39 8.87 -9.51
C GLY A 422 17.08 8.01 -8.30
N ALA A 423 17.61 8.33 -7.13
CA ALA A 423 17.31 7.54 -5.92
C ALA A 423 15.83 7.57 -5.53
N PHE A 424 15.17 8.71 -5.70
CA PHE A 424 13.74 8.88 -5.44
C PHE A 424 12.91 8.09 -6.45
N GLU A 425 13.20 8.23 -7.73
CA GLU A 425 12.52 7.52 -8.82
C GLU A 425 12.70 5.99 -8.72
N ALA A 426 13.88 5.55 -8.24
CA ALA A 426 14.13 4.14 -7.96
C ALA A 426 13.22 3.63 -6.82
N ARG A 427 13.13 4.37 -5.70
CA ARG A 427 12.27 3.99 -4.58
C ARG A 427 10.80 3.98 -4.96
N GLN A 428 10.32 4.94 -5.75
CA GLN A 428 8.95 4.97 -6.25
C GLN A 428 8.58 3.78 -7.15
N SER A 429 9.56 3.11 -7.75
CA SER A 429 9.32 1.88 -8.52
C SER A 429 9.05 0.67 -7.63
N LEU A 430 9.37 0.73 -6.34
CA LEU A 430 9.24 -0.40 -5.41
C LEU A 430 7.80 -0.79 -5.06
N ILE A 431 6.81 0.02 -5.41
CA ILE A 431 5.40 -0.30 -5.23
C ILE A 431 4.76 -0.89 -6.50
N VAL A 432 5.46 -0.83 -7.63
CA VAL A 432 4.95 -1.30 -8.92
C VAL A 432 5.31 -2.75 -9.14
N ARG A 433 4.31 -3.59 -9.45
CA ARG A 433 4.51 -5.02 -9.72
C ARG A 433 5.57 -5.27 -10.79
N GLY A 434 6.46 -6.19 -10.49
CA GLY A 434 7.47 -6.67 -11.43
C GLY A 434 8.64 -5.75 -11.66
N LEU A 435 8.66 -4.53 -11.10
CA LEU A 435 9.79 -3.63 -11.20
C LEU A 435 10.82 -3.90 -10.10
N PHE A 436 12.07 -3.99 -10.51
CA PHE A 436 13.22 -4.13 -9.61
C PHE A 436 14.21 -3.01 -9.96
N PRO A 437 14.24 -1.93 -9.19
CA PRO A 437 15.10 -0.79 -9.51
C PRO A 437 16.55 -1.06 -9.16
N MET A 438 17.44 -0.60 -10.04
CA MET A 438 18.86 -0.48 -9.85
C MET A 438 19.27 0.95 -10.17
N LEU A 439 20.05 1.58 -9.30
CA LEU A 439 20.60 2.92 -9.56
C LEU A 439 21.95 2.76 -10.27
N ALA A 440 22.09 3.35 -11.45
CA ALA A 440 23.35 3.38 -12.17
C ALA A 440 24.37 4.27 -11.46
N ASP A 441 25.67 3.99 -11.62
CA ASP A 441 26.73 4.79 -11.02
C ASP A 441 26.70 6.23 -11.62
N PRO A 442 26.60 7.28 -10.79
CA PRO A 442 26.53 8.66 -11.27
C PRO A 442 27.81 9.13 -11.99
N ARG A 443 28.92 8.39 -11.87
CA ARG A 443 30.16 8.68 -12.60
C ARG A 443 30.06 8.38 -14.10
N HIS A 444 29.00 7.69 -14.52
CA HIS A 444 28.66 7.49 -15.92
C HIS A 444 27.39 8.29 -16.24
N PRO A 445 27.50 9.63 -16.40
CA PRO A 445 26.34 10.47 -16.70
C PRO A 445 25.76 10.08 -18.05
N ALA A 446 24.43 10.20 -18.15
CA ALA A 446 23.65 9.86 -19.32
C ALA A 446 23.81 10.87 -20.48
N GLU A 447 25.01 11.33 -20.76
CA GLU A 447 25.29 11.91 -22.07
C GLU A 447 25.43 10.74 -23.03
N SER A 448 24.46 10.64 -23.90
CA SER A 448 24.16 9.53 -24.79
C SER A 448 25.22 9.28 -25.85
N THR A 449 26.35 8.74 -25.47
CA THR A 449 27.21 8.04 -26.42
C THR A 449 26.85 6.55 -26.35
N SER A 450 26.81 5.88 -27.49
CA SER A 450 26.55 4.44 -27.59
C SER A 450 27.44 3.61 -26.64
N ALA A 451 28.70 4.03 -26.46
CA ALA A 451 29.68 3.41 -25.56
C ALA A 451 29.27 3.45 -24.07
N THR A 452 28.64 4.54 -23.62
CA THR A 452 28.19 4.66 -22.20
C THR A 452 27.01 3.74 -21.91
N ASN A 453 26.08 3.60 -22.85
CA ASN A 453 24.93 2.72 -22.71
C ASN A 453 25.37 1.23 -22.74
N GLU A 454 26.38 0.87 -23.51
CA GLU A 454 26.93 -0.48 -23.52
C GLU A 454 27.65 -0.83 -22.21
N SER A 455 28.40 0.11 -21.62
CA SER A 455 29.05 -0.12 -20.34
C SER A 455 28.05 -0.31 -19.20
N ILE A 456 26.97 0.47 -19.17
CA ILE A 456 25.88 0.34 -18.17
C ILE A 456 25.11 -0.97 -18.40
N LEU A 457 24.86 -1.35 -19.66
CA LEU A 457 24.24 -2.62 -20.00
C LEU A 457 25.08 -3.79 -19.51
N LYS A 458 26.39 -3.75 -19.70
CA LYS A 458 27.31 -4.76 -19.20
C LYS A 458 27.21 -4.89 -17.68
N VAL A 459 27.22 -3.77 -16.95
CA VAL A 459 27.05 -3.77 -15.48
C VAL A 459 25.71 -4.39 -15.08
N ALA A 460 24.62 -4.09 -15.80
CA ALA A 460 23.31 -4.66 -15.53
C ALA A 460 23.25 -6.16 -15.80
N LEU A 461 23.90 -6.62 -16.88
CA LEU A 461 24.03 -8.05 -17.21
C LEU A 461 24.90 -8.78 -16.20
N ASP A 462 26.08 -8.23 -15.86
CA ASP A 462 26.97 -8.81 -14.85
C ASP A 462 26.29 -8.88 -13.49
N HIS A 463 25.54 -7.86 -13.13
CA HIS A 463 24.71 -7.88 -11.92
C HIS A 463 23.66 -9.00 -11.98
N GLY A 464 22.94 -9.13 -13.08
CA GLY A 464 21.97 -10.21 -13.30
C GLY A 464 22.59 -11.60 -13.28
N LYS A 465 23.80 -11.78 -13.87
CA LYS A 465 24.58 -13.03 -13.83
C LYS A 465 25.03 -13.32 -12.38
N ALA A 466 25.61 -12.35 -11.69
CA ALA A 466 26.07 -12.49 -10.30
C ALA A 466 24.94 -12.88 -9.33
N LEU A 467 23.72 -12.46 -9.66
CA LEU A 467 22.52 -12.75 -8.89
C LEU A 467 21.85 -14.07 -9.32
N GLY A 468 22.38 -14.77 -10.31
CA GLY A 468 21.81 -16.03 -10.81
C GLY A 468 20.46 -15.90 -11.53
N VAL A 469 20.06 -14.68 -11.88
CA VAL A 469 18.82 -14.37 -12.60
C VAL A 469 18.96 -14.67 -14.08
N ILE A 470 20.16 -14.42 -14.61
CA ILE A 470 20.53 -14.56 -16.01
C ILE A 470 21.60 -15.65 -16.09
N LYS A 471 21.41 -16.58 -17.01
CA LYS A 471 22.35 -17.67 -17.31
C LYS A 471 22.86 -17.55 -18.74
N SER A 472 23.92 -18.26 -19.06
CA SER A 472 24.37 -18.46 -20.45
C SER A 472 23.21 -19.01 -21.30
N HIS A 473 23.08 -18.50 -22.52
CA HIS A 473 22.00 -18.80 -23.47
C HIS A 473 20.61 -18.27 -23.12
N ASP A 474 20.48 -17.49 -22.02
CA ASP A 474 19.23 -16.79 -21.73
C ASP A 474 19.01 -15.64 -22.71
N ARG A 475 17.72 -15.40 -23.03
CA ARG A 475 17.31 -14.23 -23.78
C ARG A 475 16.96 -13.10 -22.86
N VAL A 476 17.51 -11.92 -23.13
CA VAL A 476 17.29 -10.68 -22.40
C VAL A 476 16.71 -9.63 -23.34
N VAL A 477 15.61 -9.01 -22.92
CA VAL A 477 15.02 -7.91 -23.65
C VAL A 477 15.55 -6.60 -23.07
N VAL A 478 16.14 -5.74 -23.90
CA VAL A 478 16.72 -4.47 -23.51
C VAL A 478 15.93 -3.32 -24.13
N CYS A 479 15.35 -2.48 -23.30
CA CYS A 479 14.63 -1.27 -23.68
C CYS A 479 15.48 -0.04 -23.33
N GLN A 480 15.92 0.71 -24.34
CA GLN A 480 16.75 1.89 -24.14
C GLN A 480 16.37 3.03 -25.12
N LYS A 481 16.73 4.24 -24.76
CA LYS A 481 16.60 5.41 -25.64
C LYS A 481 17.97 5.71 -26.25
N LEU A 482 18.05 5.77 -27.59
CA LEU A 482 19.23 6.18 -28.33
C LEU A 482 18.90 7.47 -29.11
N GLY A 483 19.42 8.60 -28.64
CA GLY A 483 18.97 9.92 -29.12
C GLY A 483 17.48 10.11 -28.85
N ASP A 484 16.70 10.36 -29.87
CA ASP A 484 15.24 10.51 -29.76
C ASP A 484 14.45 9.22 -30.02
N ALA A 485 15.11 8.15 -30.47
CA ALA A 485 14.48 6.88 -30.78
C ALA A 485 14.45 5.95 -29.57
N SER A 486 13.30 5.32 -29.33
CA SER A 486 13.19 4.20 -28.38
C SER A 486 13.51 2.90 -29.10
N VAL A 487 14.48 2.16 -28.59
CA VAL A 487 14.97 0.92 -29.19
C VAL A 487 14.73 -0.25 -28.24
N VAL A 488 14.21 -1.34 -28.78
CA VAL A 488 14.09 -2.62 -28.10
C VAL A 488 15.05 -3.61 -28.77
N LYS A 489 15.97 -4.16 -28.01
CA LYS A 489 16.92 -5.18 -28.47
C LYS A 489 16.61 -6.49 -27.73
N ILE A 490 16.74 -7.61 -28.44
CA ILE A 490 16.74 -8.95 -27.84
C ILE A 490 18.17 -9.44 -27.95
N ILE A 491 18.77 -9.78 -26.82
CA ILE A 491 20.15 -10.25 -26.73
C ILE A 491 20.09 -11.70 -26.23
N GLU A 492 20.72 -12.59 -26.95
CA GLU A 492 21.02 -13.95 -26.47
C GLU A 492 22.43 -13.91 -25.87
N LEU A 493 22.56 -14.40 -24.65
CA LEU A 493 23.83 -14.34 -23.94
C LEU A 493 24.72 -15.50 -24.37
N GLU A 494 25.89 -15.17 -24.86
CA GLU A 494 26.97 -16.10 -25.11
C GLU A 494 27.68 -16.46 -23.79
N ASP A 495 28.47 -17.52 -23.78
CA ASP A 495 29.21 -18.03 -22.60
C ASP A 495 30.21 -17.03 -22.02
#